data_35d33f938afd3fb69942aab51ee1e153
#
_entry.id   35d33f938afd3fb69942aab51ee1e153
#
_cell.length_a   1.000
_cell.length_b   1.000
_cell.length_c   1.000
_cell.angle_alpha   90.00
_cell.angle_beta   90.00
_cell.angle_gamma   90.00
#
_symmetry.space_group_name_H-M   'P 1'
#
loop_
_entity.id
_entity.type
_entity.pdbx_description
1 polymer ?
#
loop_
_entity_poly.entity_id
_entity_poly.type
_entity_poly.pdbx_seq_one_letter_code
_entity_poly.pdbx_strand_id
1 'polypeptide(L)'
;MKITIDYAIIKALLTAAPKKDMRYYLNGICVDASKDTVVLVATDGHMMLSFPVSADAIEDRINGQFIIDRVDLDAIKPAKAGKHTLPLIIEVDDKGYTISGATKAVNTLVDGKFPDWRRVVPQTLSGELAQFNLELLSRINDIRKVLGQDEYATTIHHNGRSCARVTGLKHDALMMLMPMRNDATQGDAPIPSWARM
;
A
#
# COMPACT_ATOMS: atom_id res chain seq x y z
N MET A 1 -8.20 4.28 19.62
CA MET A 1 -8.66 3.30 18.63
C MET A 1 -7.72 2.12 18.65
N LYS A 2 -8.26 0.91 18.65
CA LYS A 2 -7.48 -0.32 18.60
C LYS A 2 -7.86 -1.09 17.32
N ILE A 3 -6.87 -1.59 16.60
CA ILE A 3 -7.03 -2.30 15.33
C ILE A 3 -6.29 -3.64 15.42
N THR A 4 -6.97 -4.72 15.05
CA THR A 4 -6.35 -6.04 14.85
C THR A 4 -6.14 -6.26 13.35
N ILE A 5 -4.89 -6.50 12.92
CA ILE A 5 -4.53 -6.57 11.51
C ILE A 5 -3.56 -7.72 11.19
N ASP A 6 -3.76 -8.37 10.06
CA ASP A 6 -2.81 -9.39 9.59
C ASP A 6 -1.43 -8.77 9.32
N TYR A 7 -0.39 -9.43 9.82
CA TYR A 7 0.99 -9.01 9.60
C TYR A 7 1.37 -8.94 8.11
N ALA A 8 0.77 -9.80 7.28
CA ALA A 8 1.00 -9.78 5.83
C ALA A 8 0.53 -8.47 5.19
N ILE A 9 -0.56 -7.88 5.67
CA ILE A 9 -1.05 -6.57 5.20
C ILE A 9 -0.03 -5.47 5.54
N ILE A 10 0.51 -5.46 6.75
CA ILE A 10 1.56 -4.50 7.15
C ILE A 10 2.79 -4.65 6.25
N LYS A 11 3.25 -5.87 6.00
CA LYS A 11 4.40 -6.10 5.11
C LYS A 11 4.14 -5.68 3.67
N ALA A 12 2.93 -5.90 3.17
CA ALA A 12 2.52 -5.45 1.84
C ALA A 12 2.53 -3.91 1.74
N LEU A 13 1.97 -3.21 2.74
CA LEU A 13 1.98 -1.75 2.81
C LEU A 13 3.41 -1.19 2.88
N LEU A 14 4.28 -1.81 3.67
CA LEU A 14 5.69 -1.42 3.76
C LEU A 14 6.45 -1.60 2.43
N THR A 15 5.98 -2.49 1.55
CA THR A 15 6.50 -2.59 0.18
C THR A 15 6.11 -1.39 -0.68
N ALA A 16 4.96 -0.76 -0.43
CA ALA A 16 4.50 0.45 -1.11
C ALA A 16 5.05 1.75 -0.49
N ALA A 17 5.37 1.75 0.81
CA ALA A 17 5.98 2.89 1.49
C ALA A 17 7.46 3.07 1.09
N PRO A 18 7.98 4.30 1.00
CA PRO A 18 9.39 4.52 0.76
C PRO A 18 10.22 4.11 1.99
N LYS A 19 11.47 3.68 1.78
CA LYS A 19 12.40 3.42 2.89
C LYS A 19 12.91 4.69 3.54
N LYS A 20 13.14 5.72 2.72
CA LYS A 20 13.60 7.04 3.14
C LYS A 20 13.23 8.04 2.06
N ASP A 21 12.28 8.91 2.35
CA ASP A 21 11.85 10.02 1.49
C ASP A 21 12.04 11.33 2.26
N MET A 22 12.35 12.42 1.55
CA MET A 22 12.41 13.76 2.15
C MET A 22 11.04 14.19 2.70
N ARG A 23 9.96 13.70 2.12
CA ARG A 23 8.59 13.82 2.61
C ARG A 23 8.38 12.81 3.73
N TYR A 24 8.93 13.09 4.90
CA TYR A 24 8.99 12.18 6.05
C TYR A 24 7.63 11.58 6.44
N TYR A 25 6.53 12.30 6.18
CA TYR A 25 5.16 11.83 6.43
C TYR A 25 4.72 10.67 5.49
N LEU A 26 5.51 10.32 4.47
CA LEU A 26 5.31 9.14 3.64
C LEU A 26 6.12 7.92 4.14
N ASN A 27 7.10 8.14 5.03
CA ASN A 27 7.95 7.07 5.56
C ASN A 27 7.22 6.24 6.62
N GLY A 28 6.05 5.71 6.27
CA GLY A 28 5.22 4.93 7.17
C GLY A 28 3.90 4.50 6.58
N ILE A 29 2.99 4.12 7.44
CA ILE A 29 1.63 3.73 7.10
C ILE A 29 0.67 4.73 7.73
N CYS A 30 -0.26 5.26 6.94
CA CYS A 30 -1.35 6.07 7.43
C CYS A 30 -2.54 5.18 7.82
N VAL A 31 -3.00 5.31 9.05
CA VAL A 31 -4.31 4.82 9.50
C VAL A 31 -5.31 5.94 9.26
N ASP A 32 -6.11 5.83 8.21
CA ASP A 32 -7.11 6.83 7.84
C ASP A 32 -8.49 6.43 8.35
N ALA A 33 -8.91 7.03 9.45
CA ALA A 33 -10.23 6.88 10.07
C ALA A 33 -11.12 8.13 9.87
N SER A 34 -10.81 8.97 8.89
CA SER A 34 -11.53 10.23 8.60
C SER A 34 -12.90 10.02 7.95
N LYS A 35 -13.19 8.82 7.47
CA LYS A 35 -14.47 8.42 6.85
C LYS A 35 -15.03 7.20 7.58
N ASP A 36 -16.19 6.71 7.19
CA ASP A 36 -16.87 5.59 7.84
C ASP A 36 -16.03 4.31 7.89
N THR A 37 -15.28 4.02 6.83
CA THR A 37 -14.35 2.90 6.80
C THR A 37 -12.94 3.35 7.22
N VAL A 38 -12.36 2.64 8.17
CA VAL A 38 -10.93 2.78 8.49
C VAL A 38 -10.11 2.10 7.41
N VAL A 39 -9.10 2.80 6.89
CA VAL A 39 -8.26 2.30 5.79
C VAL A 39 -6.79 2.47 6.17
N LEU A 40 -5.99 1.44 5.96
CA LEU A 40 -4.54 1.53 6.04
C LEU A 40 -3.99 1.88 4.66
N VAL A 41 -3.15 2.89 4.57
CA VAL A 41 -2.63 3.40 3.29
C VAL A 41 -1.13 3.63 3.36
N ALA A 42 -0.43 3.26 2.30
CA ALA A 42 0.97 3.60 2.08
C ALA A 42 1.21 4.04 0.63
N THR A 43 2.11 4.98 0.43
CA THR A 43 2.48 5.48 -0.91
C THR A 43 3.88 6.09 -0.91
N ASP A 44 4.60 5.94 -2.02
CA ASP A 44 5.84 6.67 -2.32
C ASP A 44 5.64 7.79 -3.35
N GLY A 45 4.38 8.01 -3.78
CA GLY A 45 4.02 8.96 -4.83
C GLY A 45 4.00 8.36 -6.24
N HIS A 46 4.51 7.14 -6.44
CA HIS A 46 4.46 6.39 -7.71
C HIS A 46 3.56 5.16 -7.62
N MET A 47 3.48 4.58 -6.44
CA MET A 47 2.57 3.50 -6.09
C MET A 47 1.79 3.89 -4.85
N MET A 48 0.52 3.53 -4.80
CA MET A 48 -0.31 3.58 -3.60
C MET A 48 -0.92 2.21 -3.37
N LEU A 49 -0.89 1.75 -2.13
CA LEU A 49 -1.55 0.53 -1.69
C LEU A 49 -2.40 0.85 -0.47
N SER A 50 -3.63 0.38 -0.47
CA SER A 50 -4.53 0.55 0.66
C SER A 50 -5.37 -0.68 0.92
N PHE A 51 -5.71 -0.89 2.19
CA PHE A 51 -6.56 -1.98 2.66
C PHE A 51 -7.64 -1.45 3.60
N PRO A 52 -8.90 -1.80 3.40
CA PRO A 52 -9.93 -1.54 4.38
C PRO A 52 -9.69 -2.41 5.62
N VAL A 53 -9.98 -1.87 6.79
CA VAL A 53 -10.00 -2.63 8.04
C VAL A 53 -11.44 -3.07 8.30
N SER A 54 -11.63 -4.36 8.55
CA SER A 54 -12.95 -4.90 8.86
C SER A 54 -13.50 -4.29 10.16
N ALA A 55 -14.79 -4.02 10.21
CA ALA A 55 -15.41 -3.34 11.35
C ALA A 55 -15.28 -4.12 12.67
N ASP A 56 -15.28 -5.44 12.60
CA ASP A 56 -15.08 -6.34 13.74
C ASP A 56 -13.63 -6.37 14.27
N ALA A 57 -12.69 -5.86 13.47
CA ALA A 57 -11.29 -5.72 13.86
C ALA A 57 -10.96 -4.35 14.50
N ILE A 58 -11.97 -3.50 14.74
CA ILE A 58 -11.80 -2.14 15.27
C ILE A 58 -12.53 -2.01 16.60
N GLU A 59 -11.79 -1.56 17.62
CA GLU A 59 -12.35 -1.18 18.91
C GLU A 59 -12.05 0.32 19.17
N ASP A 60 -12.92 1.00 19.90
CA ASP A 60 -12.74 2.39 20.36
C ASP A 60 -12.32 3.36 19.24
N ARG A 61 -13.07 3.34 18.14
CA ARG A 61 -12.77 4.14 16.97
C ARG A 61 -12.68 5.63 17.29
N ILE A 62 -11.62 6.28 16.78
CA ILE A 62 -11.45 7.73 16.79
C ILE A 62 -11.31 8.23 15.35
N ASN A 63 -11.77 9.45 15.08
CA ASN A 63 -11.67 10.06 13.77
C ASN A 63 -10.31 10.72 13.57
N GLY A 64 -9.76 10.62 12.36
CA GLY A 64 -8.51 11.30 11.99
C GLY A 64 -7.64 10.49 11.06
N GLN A 65 -6.46 11.04 10.80
CA GLN A 65 -5.37 10.37 10.11
C GLN A 65 -4.18 10.27 11.05
N PHE A 66 -3.63 9.07 11.17
CA PHE A 66 -2.56 8.77 12.09
C PHE A 66 -1.42 8.10 11.31
N ILE A 67 -0.23 8.70 11.35
CA ILE A 67 0.93 8.18 10.61
C ILE A 67 1.82 7.42 11.59
N ILE A 68 2.02 6.14 11.31
CA ILE A 68 2.86 5.22 12.07
C ILE A 68 4.18 5.06 11.33
N ASP A 69 5.29 5.30 12.04
CA ASP A 69 6.62 5.27 11.43
C ASP A 69 6.99 3.88 10.91
N ARG A 70 7.62 3.87 9.74
CA ARG A 70 8.13 2.66 9.10
C ARG A 70 9.15 1.91 9.98
N VAL A 71 10.02 2.63 10.69
CA VAL A 71 11.08 2.03 11.50
C VAL A 71 10.50 1.09 12.54
N ASP A 72 9.44 1.50 13.23
CA ASP A 72 8.78 0.66 14.23
C ASP A 72 8.04 -0.51 13.59
N LEU A 73 7.39 -0.28 12.46
CA LEU A 73 6.70 -1.34 11.72
C LEU A 73 7.65 -2.40 11.13
N ASP A 74 8.84 -2.00 10.69
CA ASP A 74 9.87 -2.93 10.21
C ASP A 74 10.52 -3.72 11.37
N ALA A 75 10.61 -3.11 12.55
CA ALA A 75 11.21 -3.73 13.74
C ALA A 75 10.27 -4.73 14.45
N ILE A 76 8.94 -4.58 14.26
CA ILE A 76 7.98 -5.42 14.97
C ILE A 76 8.04 -6.87 14.49
N LYS A 77 8.01 -7.80 15.45
CA LYS A 77 7.93 -9.24 15.17
C LYS A 77 6.53 -9.74 15.53
N PRO A 78 5.84 -10.42 14.61
CA PRO A 78 4.53 -11.00 14.92
C PRO A 78 4.71 -12.17 15.89
N ALA A 79 3.73 -12.37 16.74
CA ALA A 79 3.63 -13.56 17.56
C ALA A 79 3.23 -14.76 16.67
N LYS A 80 3.52 -15.98 17.13
CA LYS A 80 3.20 -17.22 16.43
C LYS A 80 2.44 -18.17 17.35
N ALA A 81 1.47 -18.87 16.76
CA ALA A 81 0.79 -20.00 17.37
C ALA A 81 1.05 -21.23 16.49
N GLY A 82 2.07 -22.04 16.87
CA GLY A 82 2.57 -23.13 16.02
C GLY A 82 3.15 -22.60 14.70
N LYS A 83 2.55 -23.03 13.58
CA LYS A 83 2.94 -22.56 12.22
C LYS A 83 2.24 -21.27 11.79
N HIS A 84 1.24 -20.79 12.54
CA HIS A 84 0.44 -19.61 12.17
C HIS A 84 1.05 -18.34 12.75
N THR A 85 1.12 -17.30 11.91
CA THR A 85 1.44 -15.94 12.32
C THR A 85 0.17 -15.32 12.90
N LEU A 86 0.26 -14.80 14.11
CA LEU A 86 -0.85 -14.09 14.73
C LEU A 86 -0.92 -12.64 14.21
N PRO A 87 -2.10 -12.03 14.20
CA PRO A 87 -2.25 -10.65 13.81
C PRO A 87 -1.51 -9.72 14.78
N LEU A 88 -1.19 -8.52 14.31
CA LEU A 88 -0.70 -7.42 15.13
C LEU A 88 -1.88 -6.65 15.72
N ILE A 89 -1.65 -6.07 16.87
CA ILE A 89 -2.56 -5.10 17.48
C ILE A 89 -1.91 -3.72 17.38
N ILE A 90 -2.61 -2.77 16.79
CA ILE A 90 -2.20 -1.38 16.68
C ILE A 90 -3.19 -0.55 17.51
N GLU A 91 -2.69 0.12 18.53
CA GLU A 91 -3.45 1.07 19.34
C GLU A 91 -2.96 2.48 19.01
N VAL A 92 -3.89 3.38 18.73
CA VAL A 92 -3.61 4.78 18.34
C VAL A 92 -4.48 5.70 19.16
N ASP A 93 -3.90 6.78 19.66
CA ASP A 93 -4.59 7.91 20.27
C ASP A 93 -4.00 9.25 19.80
N ASP A 94 -4.37 10.35 20.42
CA ASP A 94 -3.87 11.71 20.11
C ASP A 94 -2.41 11.94 20.51
N LYS A 95 -1.83 11.07 21.33
CA LYS A 95 -0.46 11.20 21.84
C LYS A 95 0.54 10.33 21.10
N GLY A 96 0.08 9.19 20.55
CA GLY A 96 0.97 8.27 19.89
C GLY A 96 0.32 6.96 19.48
N TYR A 97 1.16 5.96 19.33
CA TYR A 97 0.73 4.61 18.99
C TYR A 97 1.51 3.53 19.74
N THR A 98 0.86 2.40 19.85
CA THR A 98 1.48 1.15 20.29
C THR A 98 1.25 0.08 19.23
N ILE A 99 2.30 -0.66 18.88
CA ILE A 99 2.21 -1.84 18.02
C ILE A 99 2.60 -3.05 18.86
N SER A 100 1.74 -4.03 18.93
CA SER A 100 1.93 -5.25 19.73
C SER A 100 1.93 -6.49 18.87
N GLY A 101 2.96 -7.31 19.04
CA GLY A 101 3.14 -8.63 18.45
C GLY A 101 3.88 -9.54 19.43
N ALA A 102 4.90 -10.27 19.00
CA ALA A 102 5.88 -10.91 19.89
C ALA A 102 6.80 -9.87 20.54
N THR A 103 7.02 -8.75 19.85
CA THR A 103 7.67 -7.54 20.37
C THR A 103 6.64 -6.43 20.47
N LYS A 104 6.99 -5.37 21.18
CA LYS A 104 6.15 -4.17 21.34
C LYS A 104 6.94 -2.94 20.95
N ALA A 105 6.33 -2.05 20.18
CA ALA A 105 6.83 -0.70 19.91
C ALA A 105 5.84 0.32 20.46
N VAL A 106 6.35 1.39 21.05
CA VAL A 106 5.55 2.53 21.55
C VAL A 106 6.26 3.80 21.11
N ASN A 107 5.56 4.68 20.40
CA ASN A 107 6.13 5.92 19.90
C ASN A 107 5.06 7.00 19.73
N THR A 108 5.49 8.22 19.47
CA THR A 108 4.62 9.33 19.06
C THR A 108 4.26 9.20 17.59
N LEU A 109 3.10 9.73 17.21
CA LEU A 109 2.70 9.84 15.81
C LEU A 109 3.73 10.68 15.02
N VAL A 110 3.93 10.31 13.76
CA VAL A 110 4.71 11.15 12.85
C VAL A 110 3.96 12.46 12.64
N ASP A 111 4.59 13.58 13.00
CA ASP A 111 4.01 14.90 12.78
C ASP A 111 3.97 15.19 11.28
N GLY A 112 2.77 15.42 10.75
CA GLY A 112 2.56 15.69 9.35
C GLY A 112 1.15 15.35 8.89
N LYS A 113 0.80 15.85 7.71
CA LYS A 113 -0.47 15.53 7.06
C LYS A 113 -0.22 14.53 5.94
N PHE A 114 -0.84 13.36 6.03
CA PHE A 114 -0.81 12.41 4.93
C PHE A 114 -1.56 12.97 3.72
N PRO A 115 -1.09 12.74 2.48
CA PRO A 115 -1.78 13.22 1.29
C PRO A 115 -3.23 12.72 1.20
N ASP A 116 -4.09 13.53 0.59
CA ASP A 116 -5.46 13.08 0.27
C ASP A 116 -5.39 12.04 -0.87
N TRP A 117 -5.14 10.82 -0.47
CA TRP A 117 -4.92 9.68 -1.35
C TRP A 117 -6.15 9.32 -2.20
N ARG A 118 -7.35 9.69 -1.74
CA ARG A 118 -8.59 9.43 -2.49
C ARG A 118 -8.64 10.19 -3.81
N ARG A 119 -7.95 11.33 -3.89
CA ARG A 119 -7.91 12.17 -5.11
C ARG A 119 -7.20 11.50 -6.29
N VAL A 120 -6.32 10.54 -6.05
CA VAL A 120 -5.64 9.81 -7.13
C VAL A 120 -6.43 8.60 -7.62
N VAL A 121 -7.54 8.26 -6.96
CA VAL A 121 -8.41 7.15 -7.37
C VAL A 121 -9.37 7.65 -8.45
N PRO A 122 -9.22 7.23 -9.71
CA PRO A 122 -10.08 7.68 -10.79
C PRO A 122 -11.49 7.10 -10.67
N GLN A 123 -12.50 7.91 -10.96
CA GLN A 123 -13.89 7.46 -11.01
C GLN A 123 -14.13 6.53 -12.22
N THR A 124 -13.46 6.82 -13.33
CA THR A 124 -13.51 6.04 -14.57
C THR A 124 -12.10 5.80 -15.08
N LEU A 125 -11.93 4.73 -15.83
CA LEU A 125 -10.67 4.38 -16.49
C LEU A 125 -10.86 4.47 -17.99
N SER A 126 -9.94 5.14 -18.68
CA SER A 126 -10.02 5.33 -20.14
C SER A 126 -9.73 4.04 -20.94
N GLY A 127 -8.98 3.11 -20.34
CA GLY A 127 -8.45 1.94 -21.05
C GLY A 127 -7.27 2.27 -21.98
N GLU A 128 -6.91 3.54 -22.14
CA GLU A 128 -5.78 3.97 -22.93
C GLU A 128 -4.48 3.40 -22.37
N LEU A 129 -3.65 2.81 -23.23
CA LEU A 129 -2.41 2.15 -22.83
C LEU A 129 -1.45 3.11 -22.12
N ALA A 130 -0.79 2.60 -21.10
CA ALA A 130 0.20 3.32 -20.32
C ALA A 130 1.46 2.47 -20.16
N GLN A 131 2.60 3.13 -20.01
CA GLN A 131 3.88 2.49 -19.73
C GLN A 131 4.21 2.65 -18.24
N PHE A 132 4.82 1.63 -17.65
CA PHE A 132 5.16 1.62 -16.23
C PHE A 132 6.64 1.30 -16.03
N ASN A 133 7.21 1.84 -14.97
CA ASN A 133 8.54 1.45 -14.53
C ASN A 133 8.52 -0.03 -14.09
N LEU A 134 9.46 -0.81 -14.61
CA LEU A 134 9.58 -2.24 -14.31
C LEU A 134 9.80 -2.52 -12.81
N GLU A 135 10.46 -1.61 -12.09
CA GLU A 135 10.62 -1.73 -10.64
C GLU A 135 9.27 -1.68 -9.90
N LEU A 136 8.34 -0.80 -10.34
CA LEU A 136 6.99 -0.75 -9.77
C LEU A 136 6.23 -2.05 -10.05
N LEU A 137 6.36 -2.59 -11.27
CA LEU A 137 5.75 -3.88 -11.62
C LEU A 137 6.32 -5.03 -10.79
N SER A 138 7.64 -5.05 -10.55
CA SER A 138 8.28 -6.04 -9.68
C SER A 138 7.73 -5.99 -8.25
N ARG A 139 7.49 -4.79 -7.71
CA ARG A 139 6.92 -4.61 -6.36
C ARG A 139 5.49 -5.16 -6.25
N ILE A 140 4.70 -5.15 -7.33
CA ILE A 140 3.39 -5.82 -7.33
C ILE A 140 3.56 -7.31 -7.03
N ASN A 141 4.54 -7.95 -7.66
CA ASN A 141 4.82 -9.35 -7.43
C ASN A 141 5.27 -9.64 -5.99
N ASP A 142 6.08 -8.76 -5.41
CA ASP A 142 6.50 -8.88 -4.00
C ASP A 142 5.32 -8.73 -3.04
N ILE A 143 4.42 -7.79 -3.29
CA ILE A 143 3.18 -7.62 -2.53
C ILE A 143 2.32 -8.88 -2.60
N ARG A 144 2.13 -9.46 -3.80
CA ARG A 144 1.38 -10.70 -3.97
C ARG A 144 1.96 -11.85 -3.15
N LYS A 145 3.28 -12.05 -3.22
CA LYS A 145 3.98 -13.09 -2.44
C LYS A 145 3.76 -12.90 -0.93
N VAL A 146 3.91 -11.68 -0.44
CA VAL A 146 3.70 -11.36 0.98
C VAL A 146 2.26 -11.67 1.42
N LEU A 147 1.27 -11.41 0.55
CA LEU A 147 -0.13 -11.71 0.81
C LEU A 147 -0.48 -13.21 0.61
N GLY A 148 0.51 -14.07 0.33
CA GLY A 148 0.28 -15.49 0.08
C GLY A 148 -0.62 -15.73 -1.12
N GLN A 149 -0.37 -14.99 -2.21
CA GLN A 149 -1.19 -15.00 -3.41
C GLN A 149 -0.39 -15.50 -4.61
N ASP A 150 -0.29 -16.79 -4.76
CA ASP A 150 0.53 -17.42 -5.81
C ASP A 150 -0.24 -17.67 -7.12
N GLU A 151 -1.57 -17.80 -7.09
CA GLU A 151 -2.35 -18.40 -8.18
C GLU A 151 -3.25 -17.43 -8.97
N TYR A 152 -3.40 -16.16 -8.57
CA TYR A 152 -4.35 -15.26 -9.23
C TYR A 152 -3.67 -14.26 -10.14
N ALA A 153 -4.19 -14.15 -11.35
CA ALA A 153 -3.78 -13.11 -12.29
C ALA A 153 -4.09 -11.72 -11.74
N THR A 154 -3.07 -10.93 -11.55
CA THR A 154 -3.21 -9.50 -11.23
C THR A 154 -3.37 -8.74 -12.53
N THR A 155 -4.40 -7.91 -12.62
CA THR A 155 -4.70 -7.13 -13.82
C THR A 155 -4.39 -5.65 -13.59
N ILE A 156 -3.70 -5.04 -14.54
CA ILE A 156 -3.50 -3.59 -14.58
C ILE A 156 -4.53 -2.99 -15.53
N HIS A 157 -5.40 -2.17 -14.99
CA HIS A 157 -6.37 -1.40 -15.77
C HIS A 157 -5.75 -0.07 -16.14
N HIS A 158 -5.38 0.06 -17.40
CA HIS A 158 -4.70 1.23 -17.95
C HIS A 158 -5.59 2.48 -17.97
N ASN A 159 -4.97 3.66 -17.87
CA ASN A 159 -5.66 4.94 -17.86
C ASN A 159 -4.82 6.06 -18.51
N GLY A 160 -4.10 5.73 -19.58
CA GLY A 160 -3.26 6.65 -20.32
C GLY A 160 -2.20 7.31 -19.44
N ARG A 161 -2.22 8.63 -19.39
CA ARG A 161 -1.30 9.44 -18.57
C ARG A 161 -1.74 9.56 -17.10
N SER A 162 -2.92 9.09 -16.78
CA SER A 162 -3.49 9.12 -15.42
C SER A 162 -3.19 7.83 -14.65
N CYS A 163 -3.45 7.84 -13.35
CA CYS A 163 -3.18 6.72 -12.47
C CYS A 163 -3.95 5.46 -12.90
N ALA A 164 -3.24 4.36 -13.08
CA ALA A 164 -3.82 3.05 -13.38
C ALA A 164 -4.22 2.31 -12.10
N ARG A 165 -5.23 1.46 -12.19
CA ARG A 165 -5.69 0.61 -11.09
C ARG A 165 -5.21 -0.82 -11.27
N VAL A 166 -4.71 -1.40 -10.19
CA VAL A 166 -4.37 -2.83 -10.14
C VAL A 166 -5.45 -3.57 -9.35
N THR A 167 -5.94 -4.66 -9.92
CA THR A 167 -6.95 -5.54 -9.30
C THR A 167 -6.44 -6.97 -9.19
N GLY A 168 -7.17 -7.82 -8.46
CA GLY A 168 -6.80 -9.21 -8.23
C GLY A 168 -5.86 -9.40 -7.04
N LEU A 169 -5.77 -8.43 -6.14
CA LEU A 169 -5.07 -8.56 -4.85
C LEU A 169 -6.07 -9.02 -3.77
N LYS A 170 -5.57 -9.81 -2.80
CA LYS A 170 -6.36 -10.25 -1.64
C LYS A 170 -6.72 -9.09 -0.70
N HIS A 171 -7.64 -9.36 0.24
CA HIS A 171 -8.06 -8.45 1.32
C HIS A 171 -8.68 -7.14 0.83
N ASP A 172 -9.40 -7.16 -0.31
CA ASP A 172 -10.03 -5.99 -0.92
C ASP A 172 -9.06 -4.81 -1.13
N ALA A 173 -7.81 -5.14 -1.41
CA ALA A 173 -6.77 -4.14 -1.63
C ALA A 173 -7.09 -3.22 -2.81
N LEU A 174 -6.91 -1.93 -2.62
CA LEU A 174 -6.87 -0.95 -3.70
C LEU A 174 -5.42 -0.56 -3.97
N MET A 175 -4.94 -0.84 -5.18
CA MET A 175 -3.61 -0.43 -5.60
C MET A 175 -3.71 0.48 -6.82
N MET A 176 -2.97 1.58 -6.77
CA MET A 176 -2.84 2.55 -7.85
C MET A 176 -1.37 2.67 -8.28
N LEU A 177 -1.15 2.81 -9.59
CA LEU A 177 0.17 2.99 -10.19
C LEU A 177 0.22 4.24 -11.02
N MET A 178 1.24 5.06 -10.83
CA MET A 178 1.52 6.19 -11.72
C MET A 178 2.25 5.68 -12.98
N PRO A 179 1.75 6.03 -14.18
CA PRO A 179 2.44 5.70 -15.41
C PRO A 179 3.71 6.54 -15.57
N MET A 180 4.65 6.03 -16.36
CA MET A 180 5.79 6.84 -16.81
C MET A 180 5.28 7.94 -17.76
N ARG A 181 5.77 9.15 -17.57
CA ARG A 181 5.59 10.23 -18.54
C ARG A 181 6.65 10.06 -19.62
N ASN A 182 6.28 9.44 -20.71
CA ASN A 182 7.13 9.34 -21.88
C ASN A 182 6.64 10.33 -22.93
N ASP A 183 7.38 11.39 -23.17
CA ASP A 183 7.12 12.33 -24.26
C ASP A 183 7.66 11.81 -25.61
N ALA A 184 8.42 10.70 -25.57
CA ALA A 184 8.82 9.99 -26.79
C ALA A 184 7.59 9.37 -27.43
N THR A 185 7.37 9.70 -28.67
CA THR A 185 6.35 9.09 -29.53
C THR A 185 6.30 7.58 -29.31
N GLN A 186 5.17 7.09 -28.85
CA GLN A 186 4.86 5.67 -28.80
C GLN A 186 4.71 5.14 -30.23
N GLY A 187 5.79 5.17 -30.99
CA GLY A 187 5.88 4.41 -32.22
C GLY A 187 6.20 2.97 -31.87
N ASP A 188 5.58 2.03 -32.54
CA ASP A 188 5.95 0.62 -32.46
C ASP A 188 7.45 0.52 -32.69
N ALA A 189 8.19 0.04 -31.68
CA ALA A 189 9.59 -0.28 -31.87
C ALA A 189 9.68 -1.30 -33.01
N PRO A 190 10.41 -1.02 -34.09
CA PRO A 190 10.42 -1.90 -35.24
C PRO A 190 10.94 -3.28 -34.83
N ILE A 191 10.25 -4.32 -35.27
CA ILE A 191 10.74 -5.69 -35.09
C ILE A 191 12.10 -5.81 -35.79
N PRO A 192 13.16 -6.25 -35.09
CA PRO A 192 14.48 -6.44 -35.70
C PRO A 192 14.39 -7.33 -36.95
N SER A 193 15.18 -7.01 -37.99
CA SER A 193 15.13 -7.73 -39.25
C SER A 193 15.37 -9.24 -39.11
N TRP A 194 16.22 -9.65 -38.17
CA TRP A 194 16.51 -11.07 -37.89
C TRP A 194 15.33 -11.83 -37.27
N ALA A 195 14.34 -11.13 -36.68
CA ALA A 195 13.16 -11.72 -36.05
C ALA A 195 11.92 -11.71 -36.96
N ARG A 196 12.06 -11.21 -38.18
CA ARG A 196 11.01 -11.26 -39.19
C ARG A 196 11.10 -12.58 -39.97
N MET A 197 10.00 -13.32 -39.98
CA MET A 197 9.84 -14.52 -40.84
C MET A 197 9.71 -14.11 -42.31
#